data_9bc0a9387f7764ba82e51d75cdbce118
#
_entry.id   9bc0a9387f7764ba82e51d75cdbce118
#
_cell.length_a   1.000
_cell.length_b   1.000
_cell.length_c   1.000
_cell.angle_alpha   90.00
_cell.angle_beta   90.00
_cell.angle_gamma   90.00
#
_symmetry.space_group_name_H-M   'P 1'
#
loop_
_entity.id
_entity.type
_entity.pdbx_description
1 polymer ?
#
loop_
_entity_poly.entity_id
_entity_poly.type
_entity_poly.pdbx_seq_one_letter_code
_entity_poly.pdbx_strand_id
1 'polypeptide(L)'
;MIFDFQAGGQLPPQTYKLSGRTKLVDLRNKDCVCLFSGGLDSAIGTIDLLEQGHSPVLVSHSYKGDKSRQQAIIQQLNQNGYINQFSQFNAIAHPRLNNGGTTEITMRTRSLNFLAFAVVSAYALQEVVQKGIDIFVPENGVISINAPLTPLRIGTLSTRTTHPYFIQEIQKLFTAVNIPFTLRNPYQFKTKGQMIAECKNLPLLQQIIPDTVSCSHWKRKNQQCGVCVPCLIRRASLHYAGITNDAQYEFNDIRQILINRDRRDDLFALISAIRQKNHRNINQWVLQSGSLPTQQLSQFANVFMTGLDEVEQLLIGNQIL
;
A
#
# COMPACT_ATOMS: atom_id res chain seq x y z
N MET A 1 -14.89 -12.99 9.21
CA MET A 1 -15.45 -13.20 7.86
C MET A 1 -15.69 -14.71 7.76
N ILE A 2 -16.92 -15.11 7.59
CA ILE A 2 -17.30 -16.53 7.40
C ILE A 2 -17.36 -16.72 5.88
N PHE A 3 -16.58 -17.63 5.35
CA PHE A 3 -16.69 -18.05 3.95
C PHE A 3 -17.68 -19.21 3.91
N ASP A 4 -18.80 -19.00 3.26
CA ASP A 4 -19.75 -20.07 2.95
C ASP A 4 -19.40 -20.62 1.56
N PHE A 5 -18.82 -21.82 1.53
CA PHE A 5 -18.53 -22.53 0.29
C PHE A 5 -19.74 -23.35 -0.09
N GLN A 6 -20.57 -22.84 -0.98
CA GLN A 6 -21.70 -23.60 -1.51
C GLN A 6 -21.23 -24.65 -2.50
N ALA A 7 -21.55 -25.90 -2.25
CA ALA A 7 -21.39 -26.97 -3.20
C ALA A 7 -22.26 -26.71 -4.45
N GLY A 8 -21.65 -26.57 -5.62
CA GLY A 8 -22.35 -26.31 -6.88
C GLY A 8 -22.04 -24.96 -7.53
N GLY A 9 -20.98 -24.28 -7.09
CA GLY A 9 -20.48 -23.08 -7.77
C GLY A 9 -20.25 -23.34 -9.26
N GLN A 10 -20.67 -22.40 -10.11
CA GLN A 10 -20.41 -22.48 -11.55
C GLN A 10 -18.90 -22.60 -11.78
N LEU A 11 -18.49 -23.71 -12.37
CA LEU A 11 -17.13 -23.84 -12.91
C LEU A 11 -16.89 -22.69 -13.88
N PRO A 12 -15.70 -22.08 -13.88
CA PRO A 12 -15.37 -21.08 -14.88
C PRO A 12 -15.56 -21.67 -16.28
N PRO A 13 -16.03 -20.88 -17.27
CA PRO A 13 -16.25 -21.37 -18.62
C PRO A 13 -14.97 -22.00 -19.16
N GLN A 14 -15.07 -23.19 -19.75
CA GLN A 14 -13.91 -23.97 -20.25
C GLN A 14 -13.19 -23.29 -21.42
N THR A 15 -13.77 -22.28 -22.03
CA THR A 15 -13.15 -21.53 -23.12
C THR A 15 -13.26 -20.04 -22.87
N TYR A 16 -12.12 -19.37 -22.64
CA TYR A 16 -12.03 -17.92 -22.69
C TYR A 16 -11.80 -17.49 -24.13
N LYS A 17 -12.77 -16.82 -24.75
CA LYS A 17 -12.51 -16.06 -25.96
C LYS A 17 -11.68 -14.85 -25.57
N LEU A 18 -10.37 -14.90 -25.83
CA LEU A 18 -9.51 -13.73 -25.73
C LEU A 18 -9.99 -12.72 -26.76
N SER A 19 -10.75 -11.71 -26.34
CA SER A 19 -11.20 -10.66 -27.27
C SER A 19 -9.99 -9.78 -27.64
N GLY A 20 -9.62 -9.82 -28.83
CA GLY A 20 -8.83 -9.06 -29.80
C GLY A 20 -7.80 -8.01 -29.42
N ARG A 21 -7.42 -7.74 -28.17
CA ARG A 21 -6.32 -6.84 -27.78
C ARG A 21 -5.63 -7.32 -26.51
N THR A 22 -5.28 -8.58 -26.44
CA THR A 22 -4.52 -9.13 -25.32
C THR A 22 -3.06 -8.72 -25.46
N LYS A 23 -2.61 -7.79 -24.63
CA LYS A 23 -1.18 -7.52 -24.53
C LYS A 23 -0.54 -8.65 -23.74
N LEU A 24 0.32 -9.43 -24.38
CA LEU A 24 1.09 -10.48 -23.72
C LEU A 24 2.08 -9.82 -22.73
N VAL A 25 2.20 -10.40 -21.54
CA VAL A 25 3.20 -10.02 -20.55
C VAL A 25 4.42 -10.90 -20.77
N ASP A 26 5.59 -10.29 -20.98
CA ASP A 26 6.84 -11.06 -21.07
C ASP A 26 7.31 -11.42 -19.65
N LEU A 27 7.32 -12.72 -19.36
CA LEU A 27 7.74 -13.27 -18.08
C LEU A 27 9.17 -13.83 -18.10
N ARG A 28 9.84 -13.83 -19.26
CA ARG A 28 11.23 -14.28 -19.35
C ARG A 28 12.12 -13.38 -18.49
N ASN A 29 13.06 -14.00 -17.79
CA ASN A 29 14.00 -13.32 -16.89
C ASN A 29 13.32 -12.52 -15.75
N LYS A 30 12.05 -12.83 -15.41
CA LYS A 30 11.41 -12.33 -14.20
C LYS A 30 11.61 -13.33 -13.07
N ASP A 31 11.64 -12.86 -11.82
CA ASP A 31 12.03 -13.71 -10.68
C ASP A 31 11.14 -13.56 -9.45
N CYS A 32 10.33 -12.52 -9.38
CA CYS A 32 9.40 -12.29 -8.29
C CYS A 32 8.17 -11.50 -8.74
N VAL A 33 7.19 -11.40 -7.88
CA VAL A 33 5.99 -10.57 -8.06
C VAL A 33 6.01 -9.43 -7.04
N CYS A 34 5.67 -8.22 -7.45
CA CYS A 34 5.55 -7.08 -6.56
C CYS A 34 4.20 -6.37 -6.75
N LEU A 35 3.47 -6.16 -5.66
CA LEU A 35 2.26 -5.35 -5.68
C LEU A 35 2.59 -3.89 -5.94
N PHE A 36 2.06 -3.34 -7.00
CA PHE A 36 2.33 -1.98 -7.46
C PHE A 36 1.05 -1.14 -7.53
N SER A 37 0.76 -0.43 -6.46
CA SER A 37 -0.45 0.39 -6.34
C SER A 37 -0.32 1.77 -7.01
N GLY A 38 0.90 2.25 -7.30
CA GLY A 38 1.19 3.63 -7.68
C GLY A 38 1.32 4.57 -6.46
N GLY A 39 1.32 4.01 -5.25
CA GLY A 39 1.65 4.72 -4.02
C GLY A 39 3.16 4.81 -3.77
N LEU A 40 3.57 5.71 -2.88
CA LEU A 40 4.97 5.95 -2.57
C LEU A 40 5.69 4.67 -2.08
N ASP A 41 5.06 3.89 -1.21
CA ASP A 41 5.66 2.65 -0.68
C ASP A 41 5.89 1.61 -1.78
N SER A 42 4.93 1.45 -2.69
CA SER A 42 5.08 0.53 -3.81
C SER A 42 6.11 1.00 -4.84
N ALA A 43 6.29 2.32 -4.99
CA ALA A 43 7.35 2.87 -5.84
C ALA A 43 8.73 2.60 -5.23
N ILE A 44 8.92 2.84 -3.92
CA ILE A 44 10.16 2.53 -3.20
C ILE A 44 10.45 1.03 -3.29
N GLY A 45 9.46 0.18 -3.00
CA GLY A 45 9.65 -1.28 -3.09
C GLY A 45 10.05 -1.76 -4.48
N THR A 46 9.51 -1.13 -5.53
CA THR A 46 9.90 -1.43 -6.91
C THR A 46 11.34 -1.01 -7.19
N ILE A 47 11.73 0.20 -6.80
CA ILE A 47 13.10 0.71 -6.96
C ILE A 47 14.09 -0.19 -6.22
N ASP A 48 13.82 -0.49 -4.96
CA ASP A 48 14.72 -1.31 -4.13
C ASP A 48 14.89 -2.72 -4.68
N LEU A 49 13.85 -3.35 -5.22
CA LEU A 49 13.94 -4.65 -5.89
C LEU A 49 14.80 -4.57 -7.13
N LEU A 50 14.60 -3.57 -7.98
CA LEU A 50 15.41 -3.38 -9.20
C LEU A 50 16.87 -3.14 -8.87
N GLU A 51 17.18 -2.31 -7.88
CA GLU A 51 18.55 -2.03 -7.42
C GLU A 51 19.22 -3.25 -6.75
N GLN A 52 18.43 -4.19 -6.25
CA GLN A 52 18.91 -5.48 -5.73
C GLN A 52 19.14 -6.51 -6.84
N GLY A 53 18.90 -6.16 -8.10
CA GLY A 53 19.05 -7.05 -9.24
C GLY A 53 17.84 -7.96 -9.50
N HIS A 54 16.71 -7.75 -8.82
CA HIS A 54 15.48 -8.44 -9.12
C HIS A 54 14.81 -7.91 -10.39
N SER A 55 14.05 -8.76 -11.02
CA SER A 55 13.26 -8.44 -12.20
C SER A 55 11.78 -8.74 -11.95
N PRO A 56 11.06 -7.84 -11.25
CA PRO A 56 9.70 -8.12 -10.78
C PRO A 56 8.64 -8.10 -11.88
N VAL A 57 7.59 -8.88 -11.72
CA VAL A 57 6.29 -8.64 -12.33
C VAL A 57 5.51 -7.68 -11.45
N LEU A 58 5.32 -6.45 -11.91
CA LEU A 58 4.56 -5.41 -11.20
C LEU A 58 3.07 -5.64 -11.41
N VAL A 59 2.37 -6.05 -10.37
CA VAL A 59 0.94 -6.30 -10.39
C VAL A 59 0.20 -5.07 -9.92
N SER A 60 -0.78 -4.59 -10.69
CA SER A 60 -1.55 -3.40 -10.39
C SER A 60 -3.04 -3.65 -10.43
N HIS A 61 -3.76 -3.11 -9.46
CA HIS A 61 -5.20 -2.98 -9.51
C HIS A 61 -5.54 -1.58 -10.06
N SER A 62 -5.81 -1.49 -11.36
CA SER A 62 -5.83 -0.22 -12.10
C SER A 62 -7.24 0.36 -12.22
N TYR A 63 -7.75 1.00 -11.16
CA TYR A 63 -8.96 1.82 -11.28
C TYR A 63 -8.72 3.08 -12.10
N LYS A 64 -9.83 3.67 -12.61
CA LYS A 64 -9.79 4.98 -13.26
C LYS A 64 -9.15 6.02 -12.32
N GLY A 65 -8.09 6.71 -12.78
CA GLY A 65 -7.28 7.65 -11.99
C GLY A 65 -6.03 7.05 -11.37
N ASP A 66 -6.03 5.78 -10.93
CA ASP A 66 -4.83 5.12 -10.42
C ASP A 66 -3.89 4.76 -11.60
N LYS A 67 -4.46 4.33 -12.74
CA LYS A 67 -3.72 3.89 -13.92
C LYS A 67 -2.76 4.95 -14.48
N SER A 68 -3.20 6.21 -14.57
CA SER A 68 -2.36 7.29 -15.11
C SER A 68 -1.11 7.53 -14.25
N ARG A 69 -1.24 7.45 -12.92
CA ARG A 69 -0.13 7.61 -12.00
C ARG A 69 0.81 6.40 -12.01
N GLN A 70 0.26 5.19 -12.06
CA GLN A 70 1.06 3.99 -12.26
C GLN A 70 1.87 4.09 -13.55
N GLN A 71 1.27 4.55 -14.65
CA GLN A 71 1.96 4.72 -15.93
C GLN A 71 3.04 5.80 -15.90
N ALA A 72 2.82 6.93 -15.20
CA ALA A 72 3.83 7.97 -15.03
C ALA A 72 5.07 7.42 -14.32
N ILE A 73 4.89 6.70 -13.21
CA ILE A 73 6.01 6.07 -12.49
C ILE A 73 6.75 5.06 -13.39
N ILE A 74 6.03 4.22 -14.12
CA ILE A 74 6.62 3.25 -15.06
C ILE A 74 7.43 3.95 -16.16
N GLN A 75 6.95 5.09 -16.66
CA GLN A 75 7.68 5.89 -17.64
C GLN A 75 9.00 6.41 -17.06
N GLN A 76 8.97 6.92 -15.81
CA GLN A 76 10.18 7.36 -15.12
C GLN A 76 11.19 6.21 -14.93
N LEU A 77 10.73 5.03 -14.51
CA LEU A 77 11.60 3.84 -14.41
C LEU A 77 12.25 3.51 -15.75
N ASN A 78 11.48 3.50 -16.84
CA ASN A 78 12.02 3.22 -18.18
C ASN A 78 13.03 4.26 -18.63
N GLN A 79 12.78 5.55 -18.39
CA GLN A 79 13.70 6.65 -18.74
C GLN A 79 15.01 6.61 -17.95
N ASN A 80 14.98 6.01 -16.75
CA ASN A 80 16.17 5.87 -15.88
C ASN A 80 16.86 4.50 -16.00
N GLY A 81 16.67 3.80 -17.12
CA GLY A 81 17.48 2.63 -17.48
C GLY A 81 16.91 1.27 -17.08
N TYR A 82 15.70 1.20 -16.54
CA TYR A 82 15.08 -0.08 -16.13
C TYR A 82 14.21 -0.72 -17.22
N ILE A 83 14.37 -0.31 -18.48
CA ILE A 83 13.67 -0.93 -19.62
C ILE A 83 13.93 -2.45 -19.61
N ASN A 84 12.86 -3.24 -19.74
CA ASN A 84 12.89 -4.71 -19.76
C ASN A 84 13.30 -5.39 -18.43
N GLN A 85 13.66 -4.64 -17.39
CA GLN A 85 13.98 -5.25 -16.09
C GLN A 85 12.73 -5.64 -15.31
N PHE A 86 11.56 -5.13 -15.64
CA PHE A 86 10.28 -5.50 -15.05
C PHE A 86 9.21 -5.76 -16.11
N SER A 87 8.16 -6.43 -15.72
CA SER A 87 6.93 -6.58 -16.52
C SER A 87 5.73 -6.05 -15.75
N GLN A 88 4.63 -5.73 -16.45
CA GLN A 88 3.43 -5.17 -15.84
C GLN A 88 2.22 -6.07 -16.07
N PHE A 89 1.50 -6.35 -15.00
CA PHE A 89 0.17 -6.95 -15.06
C PHE A 89 -0.84 -5.99 -14.42
N ASN A 90 -1.75 -5.44 -15.25
CA ASN A 90 -2.76 -4.50 -14.81
C ASN A 90 -4.14 -5.14 -14.94
N ALA A 91 -4.85 -5.26 -13.82
CA ALA A 91 -6.19 -5.84 -13.79
C ALA A 91 -7.20 -4.91 -13.12
N ILE A 92 -8.46 -5.04 -13.53
CA ILE A 92 -9.60 -4.35 -12.92
C ILE A 92 -10.69 -5.39 -12.69
N ALA A 93 -11.09 -5.56 -11.44
CA ALA A 93 -12.27 -6.35 -11.11
C ALA A 93 -13.53 -5.47 -11.29
N HIS A 94 -14.40 -5.89 -12.20
CA HIS A 94 -15.72 -5.28 -12.37
C HIS A 94 -16.77 -6.24 -11.80
N PRO A 95 -17.35 -5.96 -10.61
CA PRO A 95 -18.46 -6.77 -10.12
C PRO A 95 -19.63 -6.64 -11.09
N ARG A 96 -20.15 -7.78 -11.57
CA ARG A 96 -21.40 -7.82 -12.31
C ARG A 96 -22.52 -8.15 -11.34
N LEU A 97 -23.56 -7.35 -11.36
CA LEU A 97 -24.79 -7.67 -10.61
C LEU A 97 -25.63 -8.62 -11.45
N ASN A 98 -26.02 -9.72 -10.84
CA ASN A 98 -27.10 -10.53 -11.36
C ASN A 98 -28.41 -9.90 -10.90
N ASN A 99 -29.36 -9.68 -11.83
CA ASN A 99 -30.75 -9.29 -11.56
C ASN A 99 -31.01 -7.89 -10.99
N GLY A 100 -30.43 -6.82 -11.57
CA GLY A 100 -30.91 -5.45 -11.33
C GLY A 100 -30.69 -4.85 -9.93
N GLY A 101 -29.83 -5.44 -9.12
CA GLY A 101 -29.46 -4.92 -7.81
C GLY A 101 -28.61 -3.63 -7.91
N THR A 102 -28.55 -2.87 -6.82
CA THR A 102 -27.65 -1.68 -6.73
C THR A 102 -26.20 -2.12 -6.61
N THR A 103 -25.30 -1.43 -7.33
CA THR A 103 -23.87 -1.71 -7.25
C THR A 103 -23.35 -1.37 -5.86
N GLU A 104 -22.80 -2.34 -5.15
CA GLU A 104 -22.10 -2.07 -3.89
C GLU A 104 -20.76 -1.38 -4.17
N ILE A 105 -20.59 -0.15 -3.66
CA ILE A 105 -19.39 0.65 -3.85
C ILE A 105 -18.37 0.39 -2.72
N THR A 106 -18.36 -0.82 -2.18
CA THR A 106 -17.40 -1.15 -1.12
C THR A 106 -16.01 -1.44 -1.70
N MET A 107 -14.98 -0.96 -1.00
CA MET A 107 -13.58 -1.26 -1.32
C MET A 107 -12.97 -2.32 -0.39
N ARG A 108 -13.80 -2.99 0.42
CA ARG A 108 -13.34 -3.92 1.47
C ARG A 108 -12.61 -5.14 0.92
N THR A 109 -13.01 -5.64 -0.25
CA THR A 109 -12.40 -6.80 -0.90
C THR A 109 -11.24 -6.44 -1.82
N ARG A 110 -10.92 -5.16 -1.99
CA ARG A 110 -9.89 -4.69 -2.93
C ARG A 110 -8.53 -5.36 -2.67
N SER A 111 -8.13 -5.50 -1.43
CA SER A 111 -6.84 -6.09 -1.07
C SER A 111 -6.77 -7.57 -1.38
N LEU A 112 -7.86 -8.30 -1.11
CA LEU A 112 -7.93 -9.72 -1.47
C LEU A 112 -7.85 -9.91 -2.99
N ASN A 113 -8.58 -9.09 -3.78
CA ASN A 113 -8.48 -9.11 -5.24
C ASN A 113 -7.06 -8.78 -5.72
N PHE A 114 -6.39 -7.84 -5.06
CA PHE A 114 -5.02 -7.47 -5.43
C PHE A 114 -4.04 -8.64 -5.18
N LEU A 115 -4.16 -9.30 -4.03
CA LEU A 115 -3.39 -10.51 -3.73
C LEU A 115 -3.74 -11.66 -4.66
N ALA A 116 -5.01 -11.84 -5.03
CA ALA A 116 -5.42 -12.86 -5.99
C ALA A 116 -4.77 -12.64 -7.38
N PHE A 117 -4.69 -11.39 -7.86
CA PHE A 117 -3.97 -11.07 -9.09
C PHE A 117 -2.47 -11.36 -8.98
N ALA A 118 -1.87 -11.11 -7.81
CA ALA A 118 -0.47 -11.46 -7.57
C ALA A 118 -0.25 -12.97 -7.61
N VAL A 119 -1.15 -13.76 -7.01
CA VAL A 119 -1.09 -15.24 -7.04
C VAL A 119 -1.20 -15.76 -8.46
N VAL A 120 -2.15 -15.25 -9.27
CA VAL A 120 -2.27 -15.63 -10.69
C VAL A 120 -0.99 -15.29 -11.45
N SER A 121 -0.41 -14.12 -11.21
CA SER A 121 0.85 -13.72 -11.85
C SER A 121 2.03 -14.59 -11.39
N ALA A 122 2.05 -14.99 -10.11
CA ALA A 122 3.08 -15.86 -9.56
C ALA A 122 3.02 -17.28 -10.13
N TYR A 123 1.82 -17.84 -10.32
CA TYR A 123 1.65 -19.12 -11.01
C TYR A 123 2.14 -19.04 -12.46
N ALA A 124 1.72 -18.01 -13.21
CA ALA A 124 2.19 -17.83 -14.58
C ALA A 124 3.72 -17.66 -14.67
N LEU A 125 4.32 -17.00 -13.69
CA LEU A 125 5.77 -16.84 -13.61
C LEU A 125 6.46 -18.18 -13.25
N GLN A 126 5.91 -18.93 -12.30
CA GLN A 126 6.45 -20.22 -11.86
C GLN A 126 6.55 -21.23 -13.02
N GLU A 127 5.55 -21.27 -13.91
CA GLU A 127 5.57 -22.11 -15.13
C GLU A 127 6.75 -21.78 -16.05
N VAL A 128 7.22 -20.52 -16.05
CA VAL A 128 8.34 -20.10 -16.89
C VAL A 128 9.69 -20.34 -16.22
N VAL A 129 9.81 -20.05 -14.91
CA VAL A 129 11.12 -20.06 -14.23
C VAL A 129 11.37 -21.29 -13.39
N GLN A 130 10.35 -22.12 -13.14
CA GLN A 130 10.41 -23.40 -12.42
C GLN A 130 11.11 -23.33 -11.05
N LYS A 131 10.94 -22.22 -10.33
CA LYS A 131 11.46 -21.97 -8.97
C LYS A 131 10.41 -21.35 -8.06
N GLY A 132 10.69 -21.31 -6.76
CA GLY A 132 9.83 -20.61 -5.80
C GLY A 132 9.72 -19.13 -6.13
N ILE A 133 8.51 -18.58 -6.01
CA ILE A 133 8.21 -17.17 -6.27
C ILE A 133 7.83 -16.47 -4.97
N ASP A 134 8.53 -15.39 -4.66
CA ASP A 134 8.13 -14.47 -3.61
C ASP A 134 7.17 -13.40 -4.16
N ILE A 135 6.15 -13.08 -3.36
CA ILE A 135 5.20 -11.99 -3.63
C ILE A 135 5.49 -10.86 -2.66
N PHE A 136 6.04 -9.77 -3.15
CA PHE A 136 6.34 -8.58 -2.34
C PHE A 136 5.13 -7.68 -2.19
N VAL A 137 4.87 -7.25 -0.95
CA VAL A 137 3.78 -6.36 -0.54
C VAL A 137 4.39 -5.14 0.15
N PRO A 138 4.98 -4.18 -0.59
CA PRO A 138 5.66 -3.04 0.01
C PRO A 138 4.68 -2.12 0.71
N GLU A 139 4.73 -2.06 2.03
CA GLU A 139 3.92 -1.15 2.86
C GLU A 139 4.67 -0.83 4.14
N ASN A 140 4.75 0.44 4.52
CA ASN A 140 5.35 0.86 5.77
C ASN A 140 4.57 0.36 7.00
N GLY A 141 5.28 0.16 8.12
CA GLY A 141 4.69 -0.40 9.32
C GLY A 141 3.60 0.47 9.94
N VAL A 142 3.71 1.80 9.88
CA VAL A 142 2.71 2.72 10.48
C VAL A 142 1.35 2.56 9.82
N ILE A 143 1.32 2.55 8.48
CA ILE A 143 0.07 2.35 7.71
C ILE A 143 -0.39 0.90 7.80
N SER A 144 0.53 -0.05 7.78
CA SER A 144 0.23 -1.48 7.89
C SER A 144 -0.48 -1.80 9.22
N ILE A 145 0.07 -1.38 10.35
CA ILE A 145 -0.56 -1.55 11.67
C ILE A 145 -1.87 -0.77 11.75
N ASN A 146 -1.89 0.45 11.22
CA ASN A 146 -3.02 1.38 11.28
C ASN A 146 -3.64 1.46 12.68
N ALA A 147 -2.79 1.72 13.70
CA ALA A 147 -3.22 1.85 15.08
C ALA A 147 -4.29 2.96 15.22
N PRO A 148 -5.36 2.75 15.99
CA PRO A 148 -6.44 3.72 16.09
C PRO A 148 -5.96 4.97 16.82
N LEU A 149 -5.93 6.11 16.11
CA LEU A 149 -5.55 7.41 16.67
C LEU A 149 -6.65 7.99 17.59
N THR A 150 -7.89 7.55 17.42
CA THR A 150 -9.03 7.94 18.25
C THR A 150 -9.88 6.70 18.58
N PRO A 151 -10.68 6.74 19.68
CA PRO A 151 -11.60 5.65 20.03
C PRO A 151 -12.58 5.29 18.92
N LEU A 152 -12.99 6.25 18.08
CA LEU A 152 -13.91 6.03 16.96
C LEU A 152 -13.32 5.15 15.86
N ARG A 153 -12.01 4.97 15.82
CA ARG A 153 -11.32 4.10 14.85
C ARG A 153 -11.08 2.69 15.35
N ILE A 154 -11.36 2.40 16.62
CA ILE A 154 -11.29 1.04 17.18
C ILE A 154 -12.36 0.18 16.49
N GLY A 155 -11.96 -0.98 15.99
CA GLY A 155 -12.86 -1.91 15.29
C GLY A 155 -13.16 -1.57 13.82
N THR A 156 -12.67 -0.45 13.26
CA THR A 156 -12.78 -0.20 11.82
C THR A 156 -11.83 -1.11 11.04
N LEU A 157 -12.37 -2.09 10.30
CA LEU A 157 -11.57 -3.09 9.58
C LEU A 157 -11.30 -2.71 8.12
N SER A 158 -11.91 -1.66 7.61
CA SER A 158 -11.91 -1.31 6.18
C SER A 158 -10.56 -0.81 5.63
N THR A 159 -9.63 -0.43 6.51
CA THR A 159 -8.32 0.16 6.13
C THR A 159 -7.12 -0.71 6.53
N ARG A 160 -7.35 -1.97 6.90
CA ARG A 160 -6.30 -2.90 7.37
C ARG A 160 -5.87 -3.88 6.28
N THR A 161 -5.61 -3.36 5.11
CA THR A 161 -5.37 -4.13 3.88
C THR A 161 -4.04 -4.88 3.87
N THR A 162 -3.08 -4.41 4.65
CA THR A 162 -1.72 -4.96 4.78
C THR A 162 -1.36 -5.20 6.24
N HIS A 163 -2.37 -5.22 7.15
CA HIS A 163 -2.15 -5.48 8.56
C HIS A 163 -1.44 -6.83 8.76
N PRO A 164 -0.43 -6.93 9.64
CA PRO A 164 0.36 -8.16 9.83
C PRO A 164 -0.50 -9.40 10.08
N TYR A 165 -1.56 -9.29 10.88
CA TYR A 165 -2.52 -10.37 11.08
C TYR A 165 -3.20 -10.81 9.79
N PHE A 166 -3.65 -9.85 8.95
CA PHE A 166 -4.29 -10.18 7.69
C PHE A 166 -3.33 -10.91 6.74
N ILE A 167 -2.10 -10.43 6.60
CA ILE A 167 -1.07 -11.08 5.77
C ILE A 167 -0.77 -12.49 6.28
N GLN A 168 -0.67 -12.66 7.61
CA GLN A 168 -0.45 -13.96 8.22
C GLN A 168 -1.61 -14.94 7.96
N GLU A 169 -2.85 -14.50 8.08
CA GLU A 169 -4.02 -15.34 7.81
C GLU A 169 -4.12 -15.72 6.33
N ILE A 170 -3.80 -14.81 5.42
CA ILE A 170 -3.71 -15.11 3.99
C ILE A 170 -2.58 -16.12 3.72
N GLN A 171 -1.42 -16.00 4.39
CA GLN A 171 -0.34 -16.97 4.23
C GLN A 171 -0.73 -18.36 4.76
N LYS A 172 -1.48 -18.45 5.86
CA LYS A 172 -2.06 -19.72 6.35
C LYS A 172 -3.05 -20.31 5.33
N LEU A 173 -3.90 -19.46 4.75
CA LEU A 173 -4.81 -19.88 3.69
C LEU A 173 -4.04 -20.42 2.49
N PHE A 174 -2.97 -19.77 2.04
CA PHE A 174 -2.13 -20.25 0.96
C PHE A 174 -1.61 -21.66 1.25
N THR A 175 -1.09 -21.87 2.47
CA THR A 175 -0.62 -23.20 2.89
C THR A 175 -1.75 -24.23 2.89
N ALA A 176 -2.93 -23.87 3.40
CA ALA A 176 -4.08 -24.80 3.51
C ALA A 176 -4.64 -25.23 2.14
N VAL A 177 -4.50 -24.38 1.11
CA VAL A 177 -4.96 -24.69 -0.26
C VAL A 177 -3.82 -24.98 -1.23
N ASN A 178 -2.63 -25.30 -0.70
CA ASN A 178 -1.41 -25.65 -1.47
C ASN A 178 -0.98 -24.58 -2.51
N ILE A 179 -1.12 -23.28 -2.17
CA ILE A 179 -0.51 -22.19 -2.92
C ILE A 179 0.94 -22.03 -2.45
N PRO A 180 1.97 -22.29 -3.31
CA PRO A 180 3.36 -22.43 -2.89
C PRO A 180 4.12 -21.10 -2.81
N PHE A 181 3.43 -19.97 -2.63
CA PHE A 181 4.04 -18.64 -2.65
C PHE A 181 4.15 -18.04 -1.27
N THR A 182 5.19 -17.23 -1.06
CA THR A 182 5.42 -16.50 0.20
C THR A 182 5.12 -15.03 0.03
N LEU A 183 4.29 -14.49 0.93
CA LEU A 183 4.04 -13.05 1.04
C LEU A 183 5.15 -12.39 1.86
N ARG A 184 5.78 -11.35 1.32
CA ARG A 184 6.88 -10.63 1.98
C ARG A 184 6.58 -9.14 2.04
N ASN A 185 6.57 -8.56 3.24
CA ASN A 185 6.64 -7.12 3.43
C ASN A 185 8.02 -6.75 4.01
N PRO A 186 8.97 -6.23 3.22
CA PRO A 186 10.31 -5.90 3.71
C PRO A 186 10.32 -4.65 4.60
N TYR A 187 9.22 -3.91 4.67
CA TYR A 187 9.12 -2.62 5.36
C TYR A 187 8.19 -2.63 6.58
N GLN A 188 7.74 -3.80 7.02
CA GLN A 188 6.78 -3.90 8.12
C GLN A 188 7.23 -3.26 9.44
N PHE A 189 8.55 -3.09 9.62
CA PHE A 189 9.15 -2.45 10.80
C PHE A 189 9.82 -1.11 10.48
N LYS A 190 9.55 -0.53 9.31
CA LYS A 190 10.04 0.78 8.92
C LYS A 190 8.90 1.78 8.83
N THR A 191 9.18 3.02 9.21
CA THR A 191 8.28 4.13 8.88
C THR A 191 8.40 4.47 7.39
N LYS A 192 7.48 5.25 6.88
CA LYS A 192 7.59 5.75 5.50
C LYS A 192 8.80 6.68 5.33
N GLY A 193 9.17 7.46 6.36
CA GLY A 193 10.36 8.31 6.35
C GLY A 193 11.64 7.50 6.25
N GLN A 194 11.74 6.42 7.04
CA GLN A 194 12.86 5.48 6.93
C GLN A 194 12.93 4.80 5.56
N MET A 195 11.78 4.39 4.99
CA MET A 195 11.76 3.82 3.64
C MET A 195 12.30 4.80 2.60
N ILE A 196 11.95 6.08 2.69
CA ILE A 196 12.45 7.12 1.78
C ILE A 196 13.95 7.32 1.97
N ALA A 197 14.40 7.51 3.21
CA ALA A 197 15.81 7.78 3.52
C ALA A 197 16.74 6.61 3.15
N GLU A 198 16.24 5.38 3.22
CA GLU A 198 16.98 4.16 2.94
C GLU A 198 16.76 3.61 1.51
N CYS A 199 15.99 4.32 0.67
CA CYS A 199 15.74 3.92 -0.71
C CYS A 199 17.06 3.81 -1.48
N LYS A 200 17.25 2.70 -2.17
CA LYS A 200 18.52 2.37 -2.84
C LYS A 200 18.87 3.28 -4.02
N ASN A 201 17.88 3.97 -4.58
CA ASN A 201 18.07 4.99 -5.60
C ASN A 201 17.25 6.24 -5.26
N LEU A 202 17.76 7.03 -4.31
CA LEU A 202 17.11 8.24 -3.85
C LEU A 202 16.95 9.30 -4.95
N PRO A 203 17.91 9.53 -5.85
CA PRO A 203 17.74 10.48 -6.97
C PRO A 203 16.57 10.12 -7.88
N LEU A 204 16.40 8.85 -8.22
CA LEU A 204 15.25 8.37 -8.99
C LEU A 204 13.95 8.53 -8.21
N LEU A 205 13.95 8.14 -6.92
CA LEU A 205 12.77 8.30 -6.07
C LEU A 205 12.32 9.76 -6.02
N GLN A 206 13.22 10.72 -5.89
CA GLN A 206 12.89 12.16 -5.88
C GLN A 206 12.20 12.62 -7.18
N GLN A 207 12.53 12.04 -8.32
CA GLN A 207 11.83 12.31 -9.58
C GLN A 207 10.42 11.72 -9.60
N ILE A 208 10.24 10.54 -8.98
CA ILE A 208 8.98 9.78 -8.99
C ILE A 208 7.97 10.29 -7.93
N ILE A 209 8.45 10.83 -6.81
CA ILE A 209 7.60 11.26 -5.68
C ILE A 209 6.36 12.06 -6.13
N PRO A 210 6.45 13.09 -7.00
CA PRO A 210 5.27 13.88 -7.39
C PRO A 210 4.18 13.08 -8.11
N ASP A 211 4.54 11.96 -8.74
CA ASP A 211 3.61 11.09 -9.44
C ASP A 211 2.97 10.02 -8.54
N THR A 212 3.49 9.81 -7.32
CA THR A 212 2.95 8.84 -6.38
C THR A 212 1.72 9.35 -5.64
N VAL A 213 0.82 8.43 -5.28
CA VAL A 213 -0.43 8.76 -4.56
C VAL A 213 -0.47 8.08 -3.20
N SER A 214 -0.66 8.86 -2.13
CA SER A 214 -0.87 8.35 -0.77
C SER A 214 -2.26 8.69 -0.20
N CYS A 215 -3.01 9.55 -0.86
CA CYS A 215 -4.24 10.13 -0.37
C CYS A 215 -5.42 9.15 -0.39
N SER A 216 -6.10 8.95 0.74
CA SER A 216 -7.33 8.15 0.81
C SER A 216 -8.52 8.77 0.06
N HIS A 217 -8.48 10.08 -0.23
CA HIS A 217 -9.52 10.83 -0.93
C HIS A 217 -9.18 11.12 -2.41
N TRP A 218 -8.06 10.61 -2.92
CA TRP A 218 -7.57 10.85 -4.28
C TRP A 218 -8.64 10.74 -5.36
N LYS A 219 -9.46 9.68 -5.30
CA LYS A 219 -10.46 9.39 -6.33
C LYS A 219 -11.56 10.43 -6.48
N ARG A 220 -11.71 11.32 -5.48
CA ARG A 220 -12.75 12.36 -5.51
C ARG A 220 -12.41 13.53 -6.42
N LYS A 221 -11.12 13.93 -6.46
CA LYS A 221 -10.66 15.15 -7.14
C LYS A 221 -9.44 14.93 -8.03
N ASN A 222 -8.87 13.72 -8.10
CA ASN A 222 -7.58 13.42 -8.73
C ASN A 222 -6.43 14.32 -8.20
N GLN A 223 -6.52 14.73 -6.96
CA GLN A 223 -5.56 15.56 -6.25
C GLN A 223 -5.40 15.05 -4.82
N GLN A 224 -4.18 15.11 -4.28
CA GLN A 224 -3.95 14.77 -2.87
C GLN A 224 -4.55 15.86 -1.98
N CYS A 225 -5.33 15.46 -0.96
CA CYS A 225 -6.02 16.45 -0.14
C CYS A 225 -5.09 17.20 0.83
N GLY A 226 -3.99 16.60 1.26
CA GLY A 226 -3.05 17.16 2.22
C GLY A 226 -3.48 17.09 3.69
N VAL A 227 -4.72 16.66 3.98
CA VAL A 227 -5.32 16.72 5.33
C VAL A 227 -5.58 15.34 5.95
N CYS A 228 -5.76 14.29 5.14
CA CYS A 228 -6.02 12.96 5.69
C CYS A 228 -4.77 12.33 6.32
N VAL A 229 -4.95 11.38 7.25
CA VAL A 229 -3.83 10.72 7.93
C VAL A 229 -2.75 10.22 6.97
N PRO A 230 -3.05 9.53 5.85
CA PRO A 230 -2.02 9.12 4.89
C PRO A 230 -1.26 10.30 4.24
N CYS A 231 -1.92 11.44 3.98
CA CYS A 231 -1.26 12.64 3.47
C CYS A 231 -0.34 13.27 4.53
N LEU A 232 -0.80 13.36 5.79
CA LEU A 232 -0.01 13.92 6.89
C LEU A 232 1.22 13.05 7.19
N ILE A 233 1.07 11.72 7.20
CA ILE A 233 2.20 10.79 7.30
C ILE A 233 3.16 10.97 6.11
N ARG A 234 2.66 11.08 4.87
CA ARG A 234 3.52 11.33 3.70
C ARG A 234 4.34 12.61 3.86
N ARG A 235 3.70 13.71 4.25
CA ARG A 235 4.38 15.02 4.48
C ARG A 235 5.44 14.90 5.57
N ALA A 236 5.11 14.23 6.67
CA ALA A 236 6.04 13.97 7.77
C ALA A 236 7.25 13.16 7.31
N SER A 237 7.00 12.14 6.52
CA SER A 237 8.04 11.25 6.00
C SER A 237 8.99 11.95 5.02
N LEU A 238 8.47 12.83 4.15
CA LEU A 238 9.28 13.66 3.27
C LEU A 238 10.09 14.70 4.05
N HIS A 239 9.49 15.31 5.06
CA HIS A 239 10.17 16.22 5.98
C HIS A 239 11.33 15.52 6.71
N TYR A 240 11.08 14.32 7.24
CA TYR A 240 12.09 13.48 7.89
C TYR A 240 13.27 13.18 6.96
N ALA A 241 12.99 12.87 5.70
CA ALA A 241 14.02 12.57 4.69
C ALA A 241 14.66 13.82 4.05
N GLY A 242 14.28 15.03 4.45
CA GLY A 242 14.79 16.29 3.89
C GLY A 242 14.37 16.55 2.44
N ILE A 243 13.27 15.94 1.97
CA ILE A 243 12.79 16.07 0.60
C ILE A 243 11.70 17.14 0.53
N THR A 244 11.93 18.14 -0.34
CA THR A 244 11.00 19.24 -0.58
C THR A 244 10.14 19.07 -1.84
N ASN A 245 10.59 18.22 -2.78
CA ASN A 245 9.86 17.95 -4.02
C ASN A 245 8.70 16.97 -3.76
N ASP A 246 7.47 17.46 -3.77
CA ASP A 246 6.27 16.66 -3.58
C ASP A 246 5.15 17.09 -4.54
N ALA A 247 4.09 16.27 -4.63
CA ALA A 247 2.87 16.63 -5.34
C ALA A 247 2.18 17.83 -4.68
N GLN A 248 1.46 18.61 -5.49
CA GLN A 248 0.62 19.67 -4.96
C GLN A 248 -0.59 19.10 -4.21
N TYR A 249 -0.89 19.68 -3.06
CA TYR A 249 -2.03 19.33 -2.23
C TYR A 249 -3.19 20.33 -2.42
N GLU A 250 -4.42 19.89 -2.15
CA GLU A 250 -5.56 20.79 -2.02
C GLU A 250 -5.31 21.81 -0.87
N PHE A 251 -4.69 21.33 0.22
CA PHE A 251 -4.24 22.18 1.34
C PHE A 251 -2.72 22.09 1.46
N ASN A 252 -2.01 23.01 0.84
CA ASN A 252 -0.54 23.05 0.88
C ASN A 252 -0.01 23.51 2.26
N ASP A 253 -0.60 24.52 2.87
CA ASP A 253 -0.23 24.98 4.22
C ASP A 253 -1.00 24.17 5.28
N ILE A 254 -0.25 23.45 6.13
CA ILE A 254 -0.83 22.62 7.21
C ILE A 254 -1.56 23.51 8.23
N ARG A 255 -1.11 24.76 8.45
CA ARG A 255 -1.76 25.69 9.40
C ARG A 255 -3.18 26.04 8.97
N GLN A 256 -3.46 26.09 7.67
CA GLN A 256 -4.81 26.31 7.15
C GLN A 256 -5.78 25.18 7.52
N ILE A 257 -5.26 23.99 7.81
CA ILE A 257 -6.09 22.85 8.23
C ILE A 257 -6.69 23.09 9.62
N LEU A 258 -5.94 23.75 10.53
CA LEU A 258 -6.40 24.01 11.90
C LEU A 258 -7.68 24.84 11.95
N ILE A 259 -7.81 25.83 11.07
CA ILE A 259 -8.96 26.72 11.00
C ILE A 259 -10.13 26.15 10.19
N ASN A 260 -9.90 25.09 9.42
CA ASN A 260 -10.93 24.46 8.60
C ASN A 260 -11.68 23.39 9.39
N ARG A 261 -12.87 23.71 9.88
CA ARG A 261 -13.67 22.83 10.75
C ARG A 261 -14.01 21.47 10.13
N ASP A 262 -14.18 21.41 8.80
CA ASP A 262 -14.60 20.21 8.10
C ASP A 262 -13.42 19.28 7.73
N ARG A 263 -12.18 19.72 7.93
CA ARG A 263 -10.98 19.02 7.45
C ARG A 263 -9.92 18.74 8.52
N ARG A 264 -10.06 19.26 9.73
CA ARG A 264 -9.03 19.22 10.78
C ARG A 264 -9.01 17.96 11.64
N ASP A 265 -10.03 17.11 11.55
CA ASP A 265 -10.21 15.98 12.46
C ASP A 265 -9.02 14.99 12.45
N ASP A 266 -8.49 14.68 11.27
CA ASP A 266 -7.33 13.77 11.14
C ASP A 266 -6.05 14.42 11.70
N LEU A 267 -5.88 15.74 11.54
CA LEU A 267 -4.77 16.49 12.15
C LEU A 267 -4.88 16.51 13.68
N PHE A 268 -6.07 16.79 14.21
CA PHE A 268 -6.30 16.77 15.67
C PHE A 268 -6.15 15.38 16.26
N ALA A 269 -6.53 14.32 15.53
CA ALA A 269 -6.29 12.96 15.94
C ALA A 269 -4.79 12.66 16.09
N LEU A 270 -3.97 13.11 15.16
CA LEU A 270 -2.51 12.98 15.23
C LEU A 270 -1.91 13.82 16.37
N ILE A 271 -2.33 15.08 16.53
CA ILE A 271 -1.89 15.95 17.66
C ILE A 271 -2.24 15.28 18.99
N SER A 272 -3.46 14.77 19.13
CA SER A 272 -3.89 14.06 20.35
C SER A 272 -3.04 12.80 20.59
N ALA A 273 -2.75 12.04 19.55
CA ALA A 273 -1.91 10.86 19.64
C ALA A 273 -0.47 11.21 20.09
N ILE A 274 0.11 12.25 19.51
CA ILE A 274 1.45 12.75 19.89
C ILE A 274 1.47 13.16 21.37
N ARG A 275 0.48 13.92 21.85
CA ARG A 275 0.40 14.34 23.26
C ARG A 275 0.24 13.18 24.24
N GLN A 276 -0.37 12.07 23.78
CA GLN A 276 -0.63 10.90 24.62
C GLN A 276 0.47 9.83 24.53
N LYS A 277 1.36 9.88 23.54
CA LYS A 277 2.31 8.79 23.27
C LYS A 277 3.18 8.38 24.47
N ASN A 278 3.59 9.37 25.30
CA ASN A 278 4.42 9.14 26.47
C ASN A 278 3.63 8.72 27.72
N HIS A 279 2.30 8.81 27.68
CA HIS A 279 1.41 8.47 28.79
C HIS A 279 0.62 7.18 28.59
N ARG A 280 0.73 6.57 27.41
CA ARG A 280 0.02 5.32 27.07
C ARG A 280 0.99 4.14 26.96
N ASN A 281 0.49 2.97 27.29
CA ASN A 281 1.20 1.73 26.95
C ASN A 281 1.09 1.50 25.43
N ILE A 282 2.20 1.70 24.72
CA ILE A 282 2.24 1.63 23.27
C ILE A 282 1.94 0.21 22.74
N ASN A 283 2.41 -0.83 23.44
CA ASN A 283 2.09 -2.21 23.06
C ASN A 283 0.58 -2.47 23.09
N GLN A 284 -0.11 -2.01 24.14
CA GLN A 284 -1.57 -2.11 24.20
C GLN A 284 -2.24 -1.26 23.14
N TRP A 285 -1.67 -0.09 22.79
CA TRP A 285 -2.24 0.77 21.78
C TRP A 285 -2.20 0.14 20.38
N VAL A 286 -1.06 -0.39 19.96
CA VAL A 286 -0.94 -1.04 18.66
C VAL A 286 -1.81 -2.31 18.59
N LEU A 287 -2.00 -3.05 19.66
CA LEU A 287 -2.89 -4.21 19.74
C LEU A 287 -4.37 -3.87 19.54
N GLN A 288 -4.77 -2.62 19.72
CA GLN A 288 -6.14 -2.18 19.39
C GLN A 288 -6.42 -2.20 17.88
N SER A 289 -5.39 -2.28 17.05
CA SER A 289 -5.54 -2.46 15.61
C SER A 289 -5.92 -3.90 15.21
N GLY A 290 -5.63 -4.86 16.04
CA GLY A 290 -5.82 -6.30 15.80
C GLY A 290 -4.70 -7.11 16.45
N SER A 291 -4.78 -8.43 16.31
CA SER A 291 -3.74 -9.33 16.81
C SER A 291 -2.41 -9.06 16.09
N LEU A 292 -1.33 -9.03 16.85
CA LEU A 292 0.04 -8.92 16.35
C LEU A 292 0.88 -10.06 16.91
N PRO A 293 1.91 -10.56 16.18
CA PRO A 293 2.80 -11.59 16.67
C PRO A 293 3.51 -11.12 17.95
N THR A 294 3.37 -11.85 19.05
CA THR A 294 3.90 -11.46 20.36
C THR A 294 5.40 -11.19 20.32
N GLN A 295 6.15 -12.01 19.60
CA GLN A 295 7.61 -11.87 19.46
C GLN A 295 8.04 -10.60 18.71
N GLN A 296 7.16 -10.00 17.94
CA GLN A 296 7.42 -8.80 17.12
C GLN A 296 6.69 -7.56 17.66
N LEU A 297 5.96 -7.68 18.76
CA LEU A 297 5.11 -6.60 19.28
C LEU A 297 5.91 -5.33 19.60
N SER A 298 7.09 -5.47 20.19
CA SER A 298 7.97 -4.33 20.47
C SER A 298 8.45 -3.62 19.20
N GLN A 299 8.71 -4.36 18.14
CA GLN A 299 9.11 -3.78 16.84
C GLN A 299 7.94 -2.99 16.21
N PHE A 300 6.71 -3.52 16.28
CA PHE A 300 5.52 -2.80 15.84
C PHE A 300 5.22 -1.56 16.69
N ALA A 301 5.39 -1.65 18.01
CA ALA A 301 5.26 -0.50 18.89
C ALA A 301 6.30 0.58 18.57
N ASN A 302 7.55 0.19 18.32
CA ASN A 302 8.62 1.12 17.97
C ASN A 302 8.36 1.83 16.64
N VAL A 303 7.97 1.12 15.59
CA VAL A 303 7.68 1.75 14.30
C VAL A 303 6.50 2.72 14.38
N PHE A 304 5.48 2.41 15.20
CA PHE A 304 4.37 3.32 15.43
C PHE A 304 4.81 4.60 16.17
N MET A 305 5.63 4.46 17.22
CA MET A 305 6.21 5.60 17.95
C MET A 305 7.05 6.48 17.04
N THR A 306 7.99 5.88 16.29
CA THR A 306 8.84 6.61 15.34
C THR A 306 8.00 7.35 14.28
N GLY A 307 6.90 6.75 13.82
CA GLY A 307 5.99 7.42 12.89
C GLY A 307 5.27 8.61 13.52
N LEU A 308 4.90 8.54 14.81
CA LEU A 308 4.38 9.70 15.54
C LEU A 308 5.45 10.79 15.74
N ASP A 309 6.70 10.41 15.97
CA ASP A 309 7.83 11.34 16.09
C ASP A 309 8.08 12.07 14.77
N GLU A 310 8.03 11.38 13.63
CA GLU A 310 8.12 12.04 12.30
C GLU A 310 7.01 13.10 12.12
N VAL A 311 5.77 12.76 12.51
CA VAL A 311 4.65 13.73 12.42
C VAL A 311 4.86 14.89 13.38
N GLU A 312 5.33 14.64 14.60
CA GLU A 312 5.63 15.69 15.59
C GLU A 312 6.65 16.68 15.05
N GLN A 313 7.76 16.20 14.47
CA GLN A 313 8.79 17.07 13.88
C GLN A 313 8.23 17.93 12.73
N LEU A 314 7.38 17.36 11.87
CA LEU A 314 6.70 18.12 10.84
C LEU A 314 5.83 19.24 11.46
N LEU A 315 5.08 18.95 12.54
CA LEU A 315 4.18 19.93 13.16
C LEU A 315 4.95 21.02 13.91
N ILE A 316 6.06 20.69 14.56
CA ILE A 316 6.99 21.67 15.18
C ILE A 316 7.57 22.58 14.11
N GLY A 317 8.08 22.02 13.00
CA GLY A 317 8.62 22.79 11.89
C GLY A 317 7.61 23.73 11.21
N ASN A 318 6.31 23.44 11.34
CA ASN A 318 5.22 24.29 10.88
C ASN A 318 4.60 25.17 11.98
N GLN A 319 5.20 25.25 13.17
CA GLN A 319 4.74 26.07 14.33
C GLN A 319 3.31 25.71 14.77
N ILE A 320 2.97 24.43 14.78
CA ILE A 320 1.66 23.91 15.21
C ILE A 320 1.76 23.26 16.60
N LEU A 321 2.90 22.72 16.95
CA LEU A 321 3.27 22.19 18.27
C LEU A 321 4.44 22.95 18.86
#